data_a56232ccfe8606d36ec7b8864be88bc5
#
_entry.id   a56232ccfe8606d36ec7b8864be88bc5
#
_cell.length_a   1.000
_cell.length_b   1.000
_cell.length_c   1.000
_cell.angle_alpha   90.00
_cell.angle_beta   90.00
_cell.angle_gamma   90.00
#
_symmetry.space_group_name_H-M   'P 1'
#
loop_
_entity.id
_entity.type
_entity.pdbx_description
1 polymer ?
#
loop_
_entity_poly.entity_id
_entity_poly.type
_entity_poly.pdbx_seq_one_letter_code
_entity_poly.pdbx_strand_id
1 'polypeptide(L)'
;MKILVMIKQVPDTATQVKIGGDGRAIDTAGITWIVSPYDEFAVEEALRIKEKRGQGEVVAVSLGPERTKEALRSCLAMGADRAVHLKDPAWDAGDTLMTARALAAVIKQEAPGLALFGRQAIDDDMGAVAAQVAELLGWPCASWIMEEAVDEAGKTVRVGRQVEGGLEIFDLPLPAVASAQKGLNEPRYPTLKGIMGAKKKEIKEVKASDIGGATEPAALSVVKLESLPPRPPGRVIQGEAAEAAKELVRALREDAKAI
;
A
#
# COMPACT_ATOMS: atom_id res chain seq x y z
N MET A 1 10.96 17.21 10.21
CA MET A 1 9.58 16.68 10.27
C MET A 1 9.63 15.17 10.37
N LYS A 2 8.76 14.55 11.17
CA LYS A 2 8.59 13.09 11.19
C LYS A 2 7.56 12.70 10.14
N ILE A 3 7.85 11.65 9.37
CA ILE A 3 6.95 11.09 8.36
C ILE A 3 6.74 9.63 8.70
N LEU A 4 5.49 9.20 8.83
CA LEU A 4 5.14 7.80 8.94
C LEU A 4 4.73 7.26 7.58
N VAL A 5 5.24 6.08 7.23
CA VAL A 5 4.85 5.38 6.00
C VAL A 5 4.20 4.06 6.39
N MET A 6 2.92 3.92 6.07
CA MET A 6 2.18 2.68 6.28
C MET A 6 2.43 1.76 5.09
N ILE A 7 2.85 0.54 5.38
CA ILE A 7 3.09 -0.46 4.36
C ILE A 7 2.31 -1.75 4.66
N LYS A 8 1.98 -2.50 3.62
CA LYS A 8 1.40 -3.84 3.73
C LYS A 8 2.33 -4.86 3.09
N GLN A 9 2.55 -5.98 3.78
CA GLN A 9 3.17 -7.14 3.18
C GLN A 9 2.13 -7.94 2.40
N VAL A 10 2.39 -8.20 1.14
CA VAL A 10 1.47 -8.87 0.22
C VAL A 10 2.16 -10.03 -0.51
N PRO A 11 1.42 -11.00 -1.06
CA PRO A 11 1.99 -11.97 -2.00
C PRO A 11 2.62 -11.28 -3.20
N ASP A 12 3.75 -11.80 -3.69
CA ASP A 12 4.37 -11.35 -4.93
C ASP A 12 3.39 -11.45 -6.10
N THR A 13 3.50 -10.53 -7.05
CA THR A 13 2.62 -10.46 -8.24
C THR A 13 2.66 -11.70 -9.14
N ALA A 14 3.73 -12.49 -9.07
CA ALA A 14 3.88 -13.76 -9.78
C ALA A 14 3.23 -14.94 -9.03
N THR A 15 2.70 -14.73 -7.82
CA THR A 15 2.11 -15.79 -7.01
C THR A 15 0.82 -16.32 -7.63
N GLN A 16 0.78 -17.65 -7.83
CA GLN A 16 -0.47 -18.34 -8.13
C GLN A 16 -1.21 -18.62 -6.82
N VAL A 17 -2.19 -17.78 -6.53
CA VAL A 17 -2.98 -17.88 -5.31
C VAL A 17 -3.78 -19.18 -5.28
N LYS A 18 -3.67 -19.94 -4.20
CA LYS A 18 -4.50 -21.12 -3.89
C LYS A 18 -5.36 -20.82 -2.69
N ILE A 19 -6.56 -21.36 -2.68
CA ILE A 19 -7.47 -21.25 -1.54
C ILE A 19 -7.08 -22.29 -0.51
N GLY A 20 -6.98 -21.88 0.75
CA GLY A 20 -6.72 -22.79 1.88
C GLY A 20 -7.85 -23.77 2.13
N GLY A 21 -7.56 -24.81 2.91
CA GLY A 21 -8.51 -25.90 3.17
C GLY A 21 -9.79 -25.48 3.90
N ASP A 22 -9.80 -24.33 4.57
CA ASP A 22 -10.97 -23.75 5.25
C ASP A 22 -11.90 -22.96 4.29
N GLY A 23 -11.45 -22.71 3.05
CA GLY A 23 -12.18 -21.92 2.06
C GLY A 23 -12.36 -20.45 2.41
N ARG A 24 -11.65 -19.93 3.40
CA ARG A 24 -11.79 -18.54 3.90
C ARG A 24 -10.52 -17.71 3.80
N ALA A 25 -9.39 -18.37 3.64
CA ALA A 25 -8.08 -17.74 3.49
C ALA A 25 -7.32 -18.36 2.32
N ILE A 26 -6.27 -17.69 1.87
CA ILE A 26 -5.34 -18.27 0.90
C ILE A 26 -4.39 -19.25 1.60
N ASP A 27 -3.96 -20.27 0.86
CA ASP A 27 -2.85 -21.13 1.29
C ASP A 27 -1.55 -20.32 1.21
N THR A 28 -0.89 -20.17 2.36
CA THR A 28 0.34 -19.37 2.46
C THR A 28 1.62 -20.17 2.20
N ALA A 29 1.53 -21.48 1.95
CA ALA A 29 2.70 -22.32 1.72
C ALA A 29 3.41 -21.97 0.41
N GLY A 30 4.71 -21.67 0.53
CA GLY A 30 5.55 -21.36 -0.64
C GLY A 30 5.33 -19.98 -1.29
N ILE A 31 4.53 -19.10 -0.65
CA ILE A 31 4.36 -17.72 -1.13
C ILE A 31 5.62 -16.90 -0.88
N THR A 32 6.07 -16.21 -1.91
CA THR A 32 7.02 -15.10 -1.76
C THR A 32 6.27 -13.85 -1.33
N TRP A 33 6.72 -13.22 -0.25
CA TRP A 33 6.10 -12.05 0.32
C TRP A 33 6.93 -10.80 0.03
N ILE A 34 6.27 -9.72 -0.39
CA ILE A 34 6.91 -8.45 -0.73
C ILE A 34 6.22 -7.28 -0.04
N VAL A 35 6.84 -6.10 -0.05
CA VAL A 35 6.15 -4.83 0.22
C VAL A 35 5.17 -4.59 -0.92
N SER A 36 3.96 -4.12 -0.63
CA SER A 36 3.01 -3.74 -1.69
C SER A 36 3.66 -2.69 -2.61
N PRO A 37 3.65 -2.89 -3.94
CA PRO A 37 4.32 -1.99 -4.88
C PRO A 37 3.90 -0.52 -4.75
N TYR A 38 2.64 -0.23 -4.43
CA TYR A 38 2.22 1.14 -4.20
C TYR A 38 2.80 1.75 -2.92
N ASP A 39 3.08 0.92 -1.91
CA ASP A 39 3.71 1.39 -0.67
C ASP A 39 5.18 1.74 -0.88
N GLU A 40 5.86 1.11 -1.84
CA GLU A 40 7.24 1.46 -2.19
C GLU A 40 7.36 2.90 -2.69
N PHE A 41 6.35 3.39 -3.45
CA PHE A 41 6.29 4.82 -3.85
C PHE A 41 6.13 5.73 -2.64
N ALA A 42 5.34 5.32 -1.65
CA ALA A 42 5.18 6.09 -0.41
C ALA A 42 6.46 6.13 0.43
N VAL A 43 7.19 4.99 0.52
CA VAL A 43 8.49 4.93 1.20
C VAL A 43 9.51 5.84 0.52
N GLU A 44 9.60 5.75 -0.81
CA GLU A 44 10.51 6.59 -1.60
C GLU A 44 10.20 8.07 -1.41
N GLU A 45 8.93 8.47 -1.44
CA GLU A 45 8.56 9.87 -1.27
C GLU A 45 8.93 10.40 0.11
N ALA A 46 8.69 9.63 1.17
CA ALA A 46 9.11 10.00 2.51
C ALA A 46 10.63 10.22 2.62
N LEU A 47 11.41 9.37 1.96
CA LEU A 47 12.87 9.50 1.91
C LEU A 47 13.29 10.75 1.15
N ARG A 48 12.68 11.04 0.00
CA ARG A 48 12.95 12.23 -0.81
C ARG A 48 12.61 13.52 -0.07
N ILE A 49 11.46 13.57 0.62
CA ILE A 49 11.08 14.70 1.47
C ILE A 49 12.14 14.94 2.56
N LYS A 50 12.55 13.87 3.26
CA LYS A 50 13.59 13.96 4.29
C LYS A 50 14.92 14.47 3.73
N GLU A 51 15.36 13.91 2.60
CA GLU A 51 16.60 14.29 1.92
C GLU A 51 16.59 15.73 1.46
N LYS A 52 15.50 16.17 0.82
CA LYS A 52 15.31 17.57 0.37
C LYS A 52 15.34 18.56 1.54
N ARG A 53 14.78 18.19 2.68
CA ARG A 53 14.78 19.05 3.89
C ARG A 53 16.07 18.98 4.70
N GLY A 54 16.98 18.05 4.40
CA GLY A 54 18.22 17.83 5.14
C GLY A 54 18.03 17.34 6.57
N GLN A 55 16.80 17.18 7.06
CA GLN A 55 16.45 16.74 8.41
C GLN A 55 15.08 16.09 8.46
N GLY A 56 14.88 15.22 9.43
CA GLY A 56 13.61 14.53 9.66
C GLY A 56 13.80 13.06 10.02
N GLU A 57 12.70 12.41 10.28
CA GLU A 57 12.64 10.97 10.58
C GLU A 57 11.60 10.28 9.70
N VAL A 58 11.97 9.16 9.07
CA VAL A 58 11.07 8.30 8.32
C VAL A 58 10.87 7.01 9.08
N VAL A 59 9.63 6.72 9.45
CA VAL A 59 9.23 5.54 10.23
C VAL A 59 8.33 4.66 9.38
N ALA A 60 8.76 3.44 9.07
CA ALA A 60 7.92 2.45 8.40
C ALA A 60 7.00 1.76 9.43
N VAL A 61 5.71 1.68 9.15
CA VAL A 61 4.71 1.08 10.03
C VAL A 61 3.95 0.00 9.29
N SER A 62 3.75 -1.15 9.91
CA SER A 62 2.92 -2.20 9.35
C SER A 62 2.19 -2.99 10.43
N LEU A 63 0.97 -3.40 10.14
CA LEU A 63 0.18 -4.32 10.94
C LEU A 63 0.21 -5.69 10.27
N GLY A 64 0.45 -6.75 11.05
CA GLY A 64 0.42 -8.10 10.52
C GLY A 64 1.19 -9.13 11.34
N PRO A 65 1.25 -10.39 10.87
CA PRO A 65 1.91 -11.48 11.55
C PRO A 65 3.44 -11.30 11.60
N GLU A 66 4.15 -12.22 12.24
CA GLU A 66 5.61 -12.13 12.44
C GLU A 66 6.39 -11.92 11.13
N ARG A 67 5.96 -12.55 10.03
CA ARG A 67 6.62 -12.40 8.71
C ARG A 67 6.65 -10.97 8.19
N THR A 68 5.75 -10.10 8.64
CA THR A 68 5.67 -8.68 8.24
C THR A 68 6.97 -7.92 8.54
N LYS A 69 7.78 -8.41 9.50
CA LYS A 69 9.11 -7.85 9.78
C LYS A 69 10.04 -7.88 8.57
N GLU A 70 9.88 -8.82 7.64
CA GLU A 70 10.68 -8.88 6.42
C GLU A 70 10.40 -7.68 5.51
N ALA A 71 9.13 -7.31 5.33
CA ALA A 71 8.75 -6.12 4.58
C ALA A 71 9.25 -4.84 5.26
N LEU A 72 9.13 -4.75 6.59
CA LEU A 72 9.71 -3.63 7.34
C LEU A 72 11.23 -3.57 7.20
N ARG A 73 11.94 -4.71 7.18
CA ARG A 73 13.39 -4.75 6.91
C ARG A 73 13.73 -4.23 5.52
N SER A 74 12.88 -4.49 4.51
CA SER A 74 13.06 -3.95 3.16
C SER A 74 12.97 -2.42 3.17
N CYS A 75 11.99 -1.83 3.84
CA CYS A 75 11.87 -0.38 4.00
C CYS A 75 13.07 0.23 4.75
N LEU A 76 13.55 -0.44 5.79
CA LEU A 76 14.76 -0.03 6.52
C LEU A 76 16.01 -0.08 5.65
N ALA A 77 16.09 -1.05 4.72
CA ALA A 77 17.18 -1.18 3.76
C ALA A 77 17.12 -0.10 2.66
N MET A 78 15.92 0.36 2.26
CA MET A 78 15.72 1.51 1.37
C MET A 78 16.20 2.81 2.01
N GLY A 79 16.11 2.95 3.33
CA GLY A 79 16.59 4.16 4.03
C GLY A 79 15.76 4.62 5.22
N ALA A 80 14.60 4.04 5.50
CA ALA A 80 13.80 4.37 6.68
C ALA A 80 14.66 4.26 7.96
N ASP A 81 14.41 5.13 8.93
CA ASP A 81 15.25 5.25 10.13
C ASP A 81 14.99 4.13 11.12
N ARG A 82 13.73 3.85 11.38
CA ARG A 82 13.24 2.76 12.24
C ARG A 82 11.89 2.24 11.74
N ALA A 83 11.39 1.21 12.36
CA ALA A 83 10.09 0.65 12.03
C ALA A 83 9.23 0.38 13.27
N VAL A 84 7.92 0.32 13.06
CA VAL A 84 6.91 -0.08 14.05
C VAL A 84 6.11 -1.24 13.48
N HIS A 85 6.07 -2.33 14.20
CA HIS A 85 5.33 -3.53 13.85
C HIS A 85 4.15 -3.71 14.82
N LEU A 86 2.95 -3.48 14.32
CA LEU A 86 1.73 -3.77 15.06
C LEU A 86 1.43 -5.26 14.96
N LYS A 87 1.50 -5.95 16.08
CA LYS A 87 1.30 -7.39 16.17
C LYS A 87 0.54 -7.76 17.43
N ASP A 88 -0.70 -8.17 17.25
CA ASP A 88 -1.56 -8.66 18.33
C ASP A 88 -2.60 -9.62 17.75
N PRO A 89 -2.93 -10.73 18.43
CA PRO A 89 -4.02 -11.62 18.00
C PRO A 89 -5.38 -10.93 17.82
N ALA A 90 -5.60 -9.80 18.52
CA ALA A 90 -6.82 -9.01 18.38
C ALA A 90 -6.99 -8.43 16.95
N TRP A 91 -5.92 -8.37 16.17
CA TRP A 91 -5.93 -7.86 14.79
C TRP A 91 -5.87 -8.96 13.73
N ASP A 92 -5.82 -10.21 14.13
CA ASP A 92 -5.87 -11.33 13.18
C ASP A 92 -7.24 -11.36 12.48
N ALA A 93 -7.22 -11.61 11.17
CA ALA A 93 -8.41 -11.65 10.33
C ALA A 93 -9.27 -10.36 10.37
N GLY A 94 -8.64 -9.20 10.58
CA GLY A 94 -9.31 -7.91 10.61
C GLY A 94 -9.75 -7.39 9.25
N ASP A 95 -10.66 -6.42 9.28
CA ASP A 95 -11.06 -5.64 8.11
C ASP A 95 -10.26 -4.32 7.99
N THR A 96 -10.57 -3.54 6.95
CA THR A 96 -9.91 -2.25 6.70
C THR A 96 -10.14 -1.25 7.83
N LEU A 97 -11.34 -1.25 8.46
CA LEU A 97 -11.67 -0.31 9.52
C LEU A 97 -10.91 -0.64 10.83
N MET A 98 -10.82 -1.92 11.18
CA MET A 98 -10.00 -2.36 12.32
C MET A 98 -8.53 -1.99 12.11
N THR A 99 -8.00 -2.24 10.92
CA THR A 99 -6.65 -1.85 10.53
C THR A 99 -6.47 -0.32 10.65
N ALA A 100 -7.41 0.46 10.14
CA ALA A 100 -7.35 1.93 10.21
C ALA A 100 -7.36 2.44 11.66
N ARG A 101 -8.15 1.85 12.55
CA ARG A 101 -8.17 2.21 13.99
C ARG A 101 -6.82 1.95 14.66
N ALA A 102 -6.22 0.79 14.42
CA ALA A 102 -4.91 0.46 14.96
C ALA A 102 -3.82 1.42 14.44
N LEU A 103 -3.82 1.71 13.14
CA LEU A 103 -2.88 2.66 12.52
C LEU A 103 -3.10 4.09 13.02
N ALA A 104 -4.35 4.56 13.12
CA ALA A 104 -4.66 5.88 13.65
C ALA A 104 -4.18 6.06 15.11
N ALA A 105 -4.29 5.01 15.93
CA ALA A 105 -3.78 5.05 17.30
C ALA A 105 -2.26 5.19 17.35
N VAL A 106 -1.51 4.46 16.52
CA VAL A 106 -0.05 4.61 16.41
C VAL A 106 0.32 5.98 15.86
N ILE A 107 -0.39 6.49 14.85
CA ILE A 107 -0.15 7.83 14.31
C ILE A 107 -0.32 8.90 15.39
N LYS A 108 -1.34 8.79 16.24
CA LYS A 108 -1.53 9.69 17.38
C LYS A 108 -0.36 9.65 18.37
N GLN A 109 0.17 8.46 18.68
CA GLN A 109 1.34 8.33 19.57
C GLN A 109 2.62 8.89 18.96
N GLU A 110 2.85 8.59 17.68
CA GLU A 110 4.05 9.00 16.96
C GLU A 110 4.03 10.49 16.60
N ALA A 111 2.86 11.11 16.49
CA ALA A 111 2.65 12.52 16.17
C ALA A 111 3.47 13.00 14.97
N PRO A 112 3.33 12.39 13.78
CA PRO A 112 4.03 12.83 12.58
C PRO A 112 3.42 14.11 12.00
N GLY A 113 4.20 14.81 11.15
CA GLY A 113 3.66 15.88 10.31
C GLY A 113 2.97 15.35 9.05
N LEU A 114 3.34 14.15 8.58
CA LEU A 114 2.76 13.55 7.37
C LEU A 114 2.66 12.03 7.55
N ALA A 115 1.52 11.47 7.17
CA ALA A 115 1.31 10.04 7.09
C ALA A 115 1.09 9.64 5.62
N LEU A 116 1.98 8.81 5.09
CA LEU A 116 1.96 8.33 3.71
C LEU A 116 1.52 6.88 3.64
N PHE A 117 0.76 6.56 2.63
CA PHE A 117 0.27 5.22 2.28
C PHE A 117 0.52 4.97 0.80
N GLY A 118 0.52 3.73 0.37
CA GLY A 118 0.28 3.40 -1.02
C GLY A 118 -1.19 3.62 -1.41
N ARG A 119 -1.46 3.77 -2.69
CA ARG A 119 -2.82 3.91 -3.21
C ARG A 119 -3.76 2.82 -2.71
N GLN A 120 -3.29 1.58 -2.79
CA GLN A 120 -4.03 0.36 -2.45
C GLN A 120 -3.05 -0.80 -2.31
N ALA A 121 -3.42 -1.85 -1.61
CA ALA A 121 -2.66 -3.10 -1.62
C ALA A 121 -3.08 -3.94 -2.83
N ILE A 122 -2.12 -4.64 -3.46
CA ILE A 122 -2.38 -5.40 -4.69
C ILE A 122 -3.06 -6.76 -4.47
N ASP A 123 -3.23 -7.17 -3.21
CA ASP A 123 -3.88 -8.43 -2.84
C ASP A 123 -5.40 -8.31 -2.71
N ASP A 124 -5.91 -7.14 -2.32
CA ASP A 124 -7.35 -6.93 -2.10
C ASP A 124 -7.92 -5.70 -2.83
N ASP A 125 -7.07 -4.82 -3.33
CA ASP A 125 -7.42 -3.58 -4.05
C ASP A 125 -8.42 -2.66 -3.33
N MET A 126 -8.60 -2.81 -2.01
CA MET A 126 -9.61 -2.07 -1.25
C MET A 126 -9.38 -0.56 -1.22
N GLY A 127 -8.12 -0.10 -1.13
CA GLY A 127 -7.75 1.32 -1.19
C GLY A 127 -8.39 2.23 -0.14
N ALA A 128 -8.98 1.68 0.92
CA ALA A 128 -9.82 2.40 1.87
C ALA A 128 -9.07 2.92 3.11
N VAL A 129 -7.99 2.23 3.52
CA VAL A 129 -7.37 2.43 4.84
C VAL A 129 -6.85 3.85 5.04
N ALA A 130 -6.22 4.46 4.02
CA ALA A 130 -5.68 5.81 4.13
C ALA A 130 -6.79 6.84 4.44
N ALA A 131 -7.91 6.79 3.72
CA ALA A 131 -9.05 7.68 3.93
C ALA A 131 -9.73 7.43 5.29
N GLN A 132 -9.88 6.18 5.70
CA GLN A 132 -10.43 5.81 7.02
C GLN A 132 -9.53 6.33 8.15
N VAL A 133 -8.21 6.23 8.02
CA VAL A 133 -7.26 6.79 9.00
C VAL A 133 -7.38 8.29 9.08
N ALA A 134 -7.46 8.99 7.94
CA ALA A 134 -7.62 10.43 7.91
C ALA A 134 -8.89 10.88 8.64
N GLU A 135 -10.01 10.22 8.38
CA GLU A 135 -11.29 10.49 9.05
C GLU A 135 -11.22 10.26 10.56
N LEU A 136 -10.63 9.13 11.00
CA LEU A 136 -10.44 8.83 12.41
C LEU A 136 -9.52 9.82 13.15
N LEU A 137 -8.62 10.48 12.42
CA LEU A 137 -7.72 11.51 12.96
C LEU A 137 -8.31 12.92 12.85
N GLY A 138 -9.32 13.14 12.03
CA GLY A 138 -9.80 14.47 11.65
C GLY A 138 -8.77 15.25 10.83
N TRP A 139 -7.94 14.57 10.03
CA TRP A 139 -6.88 15.18 9.24
C TRP A 139 -7.27 15.31 7.76
N PRO A 140 -6.78 16.36 7.08
CA PRO A 140 -6.94 16.47 5.64
C PRO A 140 -6.29 15.27 4.93
N CYS A 141 -6.92 14.84 3.82
CA CYS A 141 -6.50 13.68 3.06
C CYS A 141 -6.48 13.97 1.56
N ALA A 142 -5.40 13.54 0.89
CA ALA A 142 -5.37 13.46 -0.57
C ALA A 142 -5.01 12.04 -1.01
N SER A 143 -5.90 11.43 -1.80
CA SER A 143 -5.68 10.10 -2.35
C SER A 143 -5.06 10.18 -3.74
N TRP A 144 -4.23 9.18 -4.10
CA TRP A 144 -3.68 8.97 -5.45
C TRP A 144 -2.84 10.13 -5.94
N ILE A 145 -1.94 10.63 -5.08
CA ILE A 145 -1.08 11.74 -5.43
C ILE A 145 0.03 11.31 -6.40
N MET A 146 0.27 12.14 -7.40
CA MET A 146 1.36 12.01 -8.38
C MET A 146 2.39 13.13 -8.28
N GLU A 147 2.09 14.15 -7.48
CA GLU A 147 3.00 15.27 -7.18
C GLU A 147 2.93 15.59 -5.69
N GLU A 148 4.07 15.97 -5.12
CA GLU A 148 4.16 16.36 -3.73
C GLU A 148 5.23 17.45 -3.55
N ALA A 149 4.91 18.46 -2.73
CA ALA A 149 5.87 19.44 -2.26
C ALA A 149 5.48 19.96 -0.87
N VAL A 150 6.27 19.60 0.14
CA VAL A 150 6.17 20.25 1.47
C VAL A 150 6.74 21.64 1.39
N ASP A 151 6.02 22.64 1.94
CA ASP A 151 6.52 24.02 2.02
C ASP A 151 7.78 24.14 2.91
N GLU A 152 8.56 25.20 2.72
CA GLU A 152 9.82 25.40 3.48
C GLU A 152 9.60 25.47 4.98
N ALA A 153 8.49 26.07 5.43
CA ALA A 153 8.13 26.15 6.84
C ALA A 153 7.60 24.81 7.41
N GLY A 154 7.26 23.84 6.55
CA GLY A 154 6.70 22.54 6.94
C GLY A 154 5.30 22.65 7.56
N LYS A 155 4.50 23.61 7.12
CA LYS A 155 3.13 23.84 7.60
C LYS A 155 2.06 23.34 6.64
N THR A 156 2.40 23.26 5.35
CA THR A 156 1.50 22.76 4.30
C THR A 156 2.22 21.78 3.39
N VAL A 157 1.47 20.93 2.76
CA VAL A 157 1.93 20.08 1.65
C VAL A 157 1.03 20.34 0.45
N ARG A 158 1.64 20.76 -0.67
CA ARG A 158 0.98 20.82 -1.97
C ARG A 158 1.05 19.44 -2.61
N VAL A 159 -0.07 18.96 -3.09
CA VAL A 159 -0.19 17.65 -3.75
C VAL A 159 -0.97 17.76 -5.05
N GLY A 160 -0.56 16.99 -6.05
CA GLY A 160 -1.29 16.78 -7.30
C GLY A 160 -1.96 15.42 -7.29
N ARG A 161 -3.30 15.38 -7.25
CA ARG A 161 -4.11 14.17 -7.29
C ARG A 161 -4.50 13.84 -8.73
N GLN A 162 -4.29 12.61 -9.14
CA GLN A 162 -4.74 12.15 -10.44
C GLN A 162 -6.27 11.99 -10.46
N VAL A 163 -6.89 12.61 -11.45
CA VAL A 163 -8.32 12.46 -11.77
C VAL A 163 -8.49 12.19 -13.26
N GLU A 164 -9.72 11.86 -13.67
CA GLU A 164 -10.03 11.68 -15.08
C GLU A 164 -9.84 13.03 -15.82
N GLY A 165 -8.95 13.02 -16.82
CA GLY A 165 -8.65 14.21 -17.64
C GLY A 165 -7.60 15.16 -17.10
N GLY A 166 -6.99 14.91 -15.91
CA GLY A 166 -5.94 15.80 -15.40
C GLY A 166 -5.48 15.58 -13.97
N LEU A 167 -4.98 16.64 -13.36
CA LEU A 167 -4.57 16.69 -11.96
C LEU A 167 -5.37 17.76 -11.22
N GLU A 168 -5.84 17.41 -10.04
CA GLU A 168 -6.34 18.38 -9.05
C GLU A 168 -5.22 18.74 -8.08
N ILE A 169 -5.00 20.03 -7.86
CA ILE A 169 -3.97 20.50 -6.94
C ILE A 169 -4.61 20.95 -5.64
N PHE A 170 -4.07 20.45 -4.52
CA PHE A 170 -4.48 20.81 -3.18
C PHE A 170 -3.31 21.31 -2.35
N ASP A 171 -3.55 22.31 -1.50
CA ASP A 171 -2.66 22.70 -0.42
C ASP A 171 -3.28 22.20 0.90
N LEU A 172 -2.69 21.17 1.47
CA LEU A 172 -3.18 20.55 2.72
C LEU A 172 -2.40 21.11 3.91
N PRO A 173 -3.07 21.61 4.96
CA PRO A 173 -2.38 21.92 6.21
C PRO A 173 -1.86 20.63 6.86
N LEU A 174 -0.67 20.69 7.42
CA LEU A 174 -0.10 19.58 8.18
C LEU A 174 -0.56 19.64 9.66
N PRO A 175 -0.81 18.50 10.31
CA PRO A 175 -0.58 17.15 9.83
C PRO A 175 -1.64 16.70 8.80
N ALA A 176 -1.22 15.84 7.85
CA ALA A 176 -2.07 15.36 6.76
C ALA A 176 -1.82 13.87 6.44
N VAL A 177 -2.77 13.27 5.72
CA VAL A 177 -2.66 11.93 5.14
C VAL A 177 -2.61 12.04 3.62
N ALA A 178 -1.72 11.27 2.98
CA ALA A 178 -1.73 11.16 1.53
C ALA A 178 -1.46 9.70 1.09
N SER A 179 -2.02 9.31 -0.07
CA SER A 179 -1.72 7.99 -0.66
C SER A 179 -1.06 8.13 -2.02
N ALA A 180 0.09 7.47 -2.17
CA ALA A 180 0.97 7.54 -3.34
C ALA A 180 0.42 6.71 -4.51
N GLN A 181 0.37 7.31 -5.69
CA GLN A 181 0.09 6.65 -6.96
C GLN A 181 1.39 6.30 -7.67
N LYS A 182 1.36 5.29 -8.53
CA LYS A 182 2.44 5.00 -9.47
C LYS A 182 2.70 6.24 -10.35
N GLY A 183 3.97 6.64 -10.44
CA GLY A 183 4.39 7.83 -11.20
C GLY A 183 4.70 9.05 -10.33
N LEU A 184 4.44 9.00 -9.01
CA LEU A 184 4.88 10.02 -8.07
C LEU A 184 6.41 10.14 -8.05
N ASN A 185 7.10 9.01 -8.10
CA ASN A 185 8.56 8.90 -8.09
C ASN A 185 8.98 7.56 -8.70
N GLU A 186 10.27 7.23 -8.61
CA GLU A 186 10.83 5.91 -8.91
C GLU A 186 11.45 5.36 -7.62
N PRO A 187 10.87 4.28 -7.03
CA PRO A 187 11.39 3.68 -5.81
C PRO A 187 12.83 3.19 -5.99
N ARG A 188 13.71 3.57 -5.07
CA ARG A 188 15.10 3.13 -5.06
C ARG A 188 15.23 1.67 -4.66
N TYR A 189 16.18 0.98 -5.27
CA TYR A 189 16.60 -0.33 -4.78
C TYR A 189 17.50 -0.19 -3.55
N PRO A 190 17.32 -1.09 -2.54
CA PRO A 190 18.23 -1.15 -1.40
C PRO A 190 19.68 -1.39 -1.84
N THR A 191 20.62 -0.61 -1.32
CA THR A 191 22.04 -0.86 -1.52
C THR A 191 22.53 -2.00 -0.60
N LEU A 192 23.66 -2.65 -0.93
CA LEU A 192 24.23 -3.67 -0.06
C LEU A 192 24.51 -3.13 1.36
N LYS A 193 25.00 -1.90 1.46
CA LYS A 193 25.20 -1.19 2.74
C LYS A 193 23.88 -0.99 3.48
N GLY A 194 22.83 -0.62 2.77
CA GLY A 194 21.46 -0.47 3.31
C GLY A 194 20.92 -1.77 3.88
N ILE A 195 21.08 -2.89 3.15
CA ILE A 195 20.65 -4.23 3.60
C ILE A 195 21.41 -4.65 4.88
N MET A 196 22.72 -4.44 4.92
CA MET A 196 23.52 -4.74 6.11
C MET A 196 23.15 -3.84 7.30
N GLY A 197 22.92 -2.55 7.04
CA GLY A 197 22.51 -1.56 8.05
C GLY A 197 21.12 -1.85 8.62
N ALA A 198 20.18 -2.28 7.79
CA ALA A 198 18.81 -2.59 8.18
C ALA A 198 18.71 -3.62 9.30
N LYS A 199 19.64 -4.59 9.36
CA LYS A 199 19.67 -5.61 10.41
C LYS A 199 19.87 -5.02 11.82
N LYS A 200 20.50 -3.86 11.92
CA LYS A 200 20.81 -3.17 13.19
C LYS A 200 19.75 -2.12 13.57
N LYS A 201 18.90 -1.72 12.62
CA LYS A 201 17.86 -0.73 12.89
C LYS A 201 16.73 -1.33 13.71
N GLU A 202 16.13 -0.50 14.54
CA GLU A 202 15.02 -0.88 15.43
C GLU A 202 13.76 -1.24 14.64
N ILE A 203 13.12 -2.33 15.05
CA ILE A 203 11.71 -2.63 14.76
C ILE A 203 11.01 -2.76 16.11
N LYS A 204 10.29 -1.71 16.51
CA LYS A 204 9.51 -1.71 17.74
C LYS A 204 8.24 -2.51 17.54
N GLU A 205 8.03 -3.56 18.31
CA GLU A 205 6.74 -4.25 18.37
C GLU A 205 5.77 -3.45 19.25
N VAL A 206 4.51 -3.37 18.79
CA VAL A 206 3.42 -2.67 19.47
C VAL A 206 2.21 -3.59 19.51
N LYS A 207 1.65 -3.77 20.70
CA LYS A 207 0.42 -4.52 20.94
C LYS A 207 -0.78 -3.59 21.07
N ALA A 208 -1.97 -4.13 20.98
CA ALA A 208 -3.20 -3.37 21.17
C ALA A 208 -3.24 -2.66 22.52
N SER A 209 -2.75 -3.29 23.58
CA SER A 209 -2.63 -2.68 24.93
C SER A 209 -1.77 -1.43 24.97
N ASP A 210 -0.76 -1.34 24.08
CA ASP A 210 0.21 -0.23 24.08
C ASP A 210 -0.34 1.04 23.42
N ILE A 211 -1.45 0.91 22.67
CA ILE A 211 -2.08 1.99 21.90
C ILE A 211 -3.53 2.26 22.33
N GLY A 212 -3.81 2.14 23.63
CA GLY A 212 -5.12 2.48 24.19
C GLY A 212 -6.23 1.49 23.87
N GLY A 213 -5.87 0.24 23.51
CA GLY A 213 -6.85 -0.83 23.31
C GLY A 213 -7.66 -0.70 22.02
N ALA A 214 -7.02 -0.35 20.90
CA ALA A 214 -7.66 -0.40 19.57
C ALA A 214 -7.99 -1.85 19.17
N THR A 215 -8.89 -2.47 19.95
CA THR A 215 -9.28 -3.88 19.87
C THR A 215 -10.74 -4.08 19.45
N GLU A 216 -11.38 -3.03 18.92
CA GLU A 216 -12.72 -3.19 18.38
C GLU A 216 -12.70 -4.25 17.28
N PRO A 217 -13.61 -5.23 17.37
CA PRO A 217 -13.61 -6.36 16.43
C PRO A 217 -13.86 -5.87 15.00
N ALA A 218 -13.39 -6.66 14.03
CA ALA A 218 -13.72 -6.42 12.63
C ALA A 218 -15.25 -6.43 12.42
N ALA A 219 -15.75 -5.48 11.63
CA ALA A 219 -17.16 -5.39 11.28
C ALA A 219 -17.53 -6.35 10.13
N LEU A 220 -16.53 -6.83 9.39
CA LEU A 220 -16.68 -7.75 8.26
C LEU A 220 -15.93 -9.04 8.51
N SER A 221 -16.44 -10.13 7.92
CA SER A 221 -15.77 -11.43 7.92
C SER A 221 -15.84 -12.08 6.54
N VAL A 222 -14.76 -12.74 6.14
CA VAL A 222 -14.75 -13.55 4.91
C VAL A 222 -15.57 -14.81 5.14
N VAL A 223 -16.67 -14.94 4.41
CA VAL A 223 -17.54 -16.12 4.46
C VAL A 223 -16.97 -17.24 3.58
N LYS A 224 -16.51 -16.90 2.38
CA LYS A 224 -15.98 -17.85 1.41
C LYS A 224 -15.08 -17.17 0.39
N LEU A 225 -14.01 -17.85 0.00
CA LEU A 225 -13.20 -17.53 -1.18
C LEU A 225 -13.46 -18.58 -2.27
N GLU A 226 -13.59 -18.13 -3.50
CA GLU A 226 -13.73 -19.00 -4.67
C GLU A 226 -12.77 -18.52 -5.77
N SER A 227 -12.15 -19.47 -6.45
CA SER A 227 -11.36 -19.14 -7.65
C SER A 227 -12.28 -18.71 -8.77
N LEU A 228 -11.89 -17.70 -9.53
CA LEU A 228 -12.58 -17.37 -10.77
C LEU A 228 -12.50 -18.56 -11.73
N PRO A 229 -13.56 -18.83 -12.49
CA PRO A 229 -13.51 -19.87 -13.52
C PRO A 229 -12.39 -19.54 -14.53
N PRO A 230 -11.69 -20.55 -15.06
CA PRO A 230 -10.66 -20.31 -16.05
C PRO A 230 -11.28 -19.60 -17.26
N ARG A 231 -10.56 -18.64 -17.82
CA ARG A 231 -10.98 -18.00 -19.06
C ARG A 231 -11.10 -19.07 -20.16
N PRO A 232 -12.15 -19.03 -20.99
CA PRO A 232 -12.22 -19.92 -22.14
C PRO A 232 -10.99 -19.71 -23.06
N PRO A 233 -10.55 -20.76 -23.75
CA PRO A 233 -9.43 -20.63 -24.67
C PRO A 233 -9.72 -19.54 -25.71
N GLY A 234 -8.71 -18.74 -26.05
CA GLY A 234 -8.82 -17.73 -27.09
C GLY A 234 -9.10 -18.35 -28.45
N ARG A 235 -9.80 -17.62 -29.31
CA ARG A 235 -10.00 -18.01 -30.72
C ARG A 235 -8.79 -17.59 -31.55
N VAL A 236 -8.10 -18.53 -32.13
CA VAL A 236 -7.03 -18.28 -33.10
C VAL A 236 -7.62 -18.28 -34.51
N ILE A 237 -7.53 -17.15 -35.20
CA ILE A 237 -7.98 -17.01 -36.58
C ILE A 237 -6.81 -17.39 -37.48
N GLN A 238 -7.01 -18.46 -38.28
CA GLN A 238 -6.01 -18.97 -39.22
C GLN A 238 -6.30 -18.46 -40.62
N GLY A 239 -5.29 -18.45 -41.52
CA GLY A 239 -5.41 -18.08 -42.89
C GLY A 239 -4.45 -16.96 -43.30
N GLU A 240 -4.60 -16.50 -44.56
CA GLU A 240 -3.85 -15.36 -45.07
C GLU A 240 -4.13 -14.09 -44.26
N ALA A 241 -3.11 -13.26 -44.06
CA ALA A 241 -3.17 -12.11 -43.17
C ALA A 241 -4.36 -11.17 -43.46
N ALA A 242 -4.65 -10.91 -44.71
CA ALA A 242 -5.75 -10.02 -45.09
C ALA A 242 -7.14 -10.62 -44.75
N GLU A 243 -7.33 -11.90 -44.92
CA GLU A 243 -8.60 -12.59 -44.60
C GLU A 243 -8.74 -12.76 -43.07
N ALA A 244 -7.64 -13.12 -42.39
CA ALA A 244 -7.61 -13.21 -40.92
C ALA A 244 -7.94 -11.86 -40.27
N ALA A 245 -7.42 -10.76 -40.82
CA ALA A 245 -7.73 -9.41 -40.32
C ALA A 245 -9.21 -9.05 -40.48
N LYS A 246 -9.81 -9.37 -41.65
CA LYS A 246 -11.24 -9.13 -41.87
C LYS A 246 -12.10 -9.93 -40.90
N GLU A 247 -11.78 -11.21 -40.72
CA GLU A 247 -12.52 -12.07 -39.78
C GLU A 247 -12.35 -11.59 -38.34
N LEU A 248 -11.15 -11.12 -37.93
CA LEU A 248 -10.93 -10.52 -36.61
C LEU A 248 -11.81 -9.28 -36.38
N VAL A 249 -11.83 -8.37 -37.37
CA VAL A 249 -12.68 -7.16 -37.28
C VAL A 249 -14.15 -7.53 -37.19
N ARG A 250 -14.59 -8.52 -38.00
CA ARG A 250 -15.96 -9.04 -37.94
C ARG A 250 -16.28 -9.58 -36.53
N ALA A 251 -15.42 -10.43 -35.99
CA ALA A 251 -15.62 -11.04 -34.67
C ALA A 251 -15.61 -9.99 -33.53
N LEU A 252 -14.73 -8.98 -33.61
CA LEU A 252 -14.72 -7.89 -32.64
C LEU A 252 -16.00 -7.04 -32.68
N ARG A 253 -16.56 -6.82 -33.89
CA ARG A 253 -17.76 -6.01 -34.09
C ARG A 253 -19.05 -6.79 -33.78
N GLU A 254 -19.20 -7.99 -34.32
CA GLU A 254 -20.46 -8.75 -34.27
C GLU A 254 -20.56 -9.65 -33.03
N ASP A 255 -19.47 -10.40 -32.71
CA ASP A 255 -19.46 -11.38 -31.62
C ASP A 255 -19.13 -10.74 -30.29
N ALA A 256 -18.04 -9.96 -30.22
CA ALA A 256 -17.55 -9.34 -28.98
C ALA A 256 -18.16 -7.95 -28.71
N LYS A 257 -18.71 -7.25 -29.71
CA LYS A 257 -19.24 -5.88 -29.65
C LYS A 257 -18.24 -4.92 -28.97
N ALA A 258 -16.96 -5.08 -29.27
CA ALA A 258 -15.87 -4.32 -28.69
C ALA A 258 -15.50 -3.08 -29.53
N ILE A 259 -15.89 -3.01 -30.80
CA ILE A 259 -15.69 -1.89 -31.74
C ILE A 259 -16.94 -1.63 -32.58
#